data_9daf40958dff6e1af1f66f8a401cc95f
#
_entry.id   9daf40958dff6e1af1f66f8a401cc95f
#
_cell.length_a   1.000
_cell.length_b   1.000
_cell.length_c   1.000
_cell.angle_alpha   90.00
_cell.angle_beta   90.00
_cell.angle_gamma   90.00
#
_symmetry.space_group_name_H-M   'P 1'
#
loop_
_entity.id
_entity.type
_entity.pdbx_description
1 polymer ?
#
loop_
_entity_poly.entity_id
_entity_poly.type
_entity_poly.pdbx_seq_one_letter_code
_entity_poly.pdbx_strand_id
1 'polypeptide(L)'
;MVEMGLHIAMLSAEYPPRWGGMGSTVYHLSAALVELGHRITVITRDGGGKALEQQGVNIREVKWLYAPMAFTKSYGKHALADLKKLHSEDSVDVVHLHCPMISWTESQFKDCKENVAPIVSSLHGSWLGERDGLRTAAEQKEAAVWANPNDLAILLTAGHYAKFERAAINGSDICVANSHATKEDFLERYSPPADWKCQVIHWGVDTEMFHPSGEPKDTETNQILAVGRLAARKGYGSLLRAFAEVKQRSPNTELLIVGRGNLKKRLIKQAKHLGISSSVRIDSGMPFDKLAEEFRNADLVVYPSYYEGQGLIPLEAMASGTPVATVDHGPLPEMVDDSVGALFTMADIDSMSSAILSLLSNPEGLETRSKAGRERVLDNFTFGQNAEGFSQIYSQLTN
;
A
#
# COMPACT_ATOMS: atom_id res chain seq x y z
N MET A 1 -4.28 2.24 37.12
CA MET A 1 -5.65 2.18 36.59
C MET A 1 -5.48 1.64 35.17
N VAL A 2 -6.14 0.55 34.83
CA VAL A 2 -6.19 0.11 33.42
C VAL A 2 -7.01 1.19 32.72
N GLU A 3 -6.40 1.98 31.84
CA GLU A 3 -7.17 2.89 30.98
C GLU A 3 -8.20 2.04 30.24
N MET A 4 -9.48 2.39 30.39
CA MET A 4 -10.54 1.72 29.63
C MET A 4 -10.28 1.99 28.15
N GLY A 5 -10.15 0.94 27.33
CA GLY A 5 -9.89 1.09 25.92
C GLY A 5 -10.97 1.89 25.21
N LEU A 6 -10.57 2.77 24.33
CA LEU A 6 -11.46 3.61 23.51
C LEU A 6 -12.25 2.79 22.49
N HIS A 7 -13.44 3.21 22.13
CA HIS A 7 -14.20 2.67 21.01
C HIS A 7 -13.88 3.43 19.73
N ILE A 8 -13.13 2.80 18.83
CA ILE A 8 -12.70 3.38 17.57
C ILE A 8 -13.56 2.84 16.42
N ALA A 9 -14.22 3.74 15.69
CA ALA A 9 -14.91 3.40 14.45
C ALA A 9 -13.99 3.65 13.25
N MET A 10 -13.51 2.58 12.62
CA MET A 10 -12.68 2.63 11.41
C MET A 10 -13.54 2.56 10.16
N LEU A 11 -13.44 3.57 9.29
CA LEU A 11 -14.14 3.60 8.01
C LEU A 11 -13.17 3.33 6.88
N SER A 12 -13.27 2.15 6.27
CA SER A 12 -12.45 1.74 5.14
C SER A 12 -13.27 1.11 4.04
N ALA A 13 -13.13 1.62 2.82
CA ALA A 13 -13.77 1.01 1.66
C ALA A 13 -13.16 -0.34 1.26
N GLU A 14 -11.99 -0.69 1.78
CA GLU A 14 -11.33 -1.98 1.58
C GLU A 14 -11.15 -2.69 2.93
N TYR A 15 -11.60 -3.93 2.98
CA TYR A 15 -11.42 -4.87 4.07
C TYR A 15 -11.55 -6.28 3.50
N PRO A 16 -10.85 -7.31 4.02
CA PRO A 16 -10.98 -8.68 3.51
C PRO A 16 -12.44 -9.16 3.42
N PRO A 17 -12.82 -9.89 2.37
CA PRO A 17 -12.01 -10.57 1.36
C PRO A 17 -11.50 -9.69 0.20
N ARG A 18 -11.70 -8.39 0.23
CA ARG A 18 -11.10 -7.43 -0.73
C ARG A 18 -9.70 -7.04 -0.24
N TRP A 19 -8.74 -7.89 -0.58
CA TRP A 19 -7.34 -7.63 -0.26
C TRP A 19 -6.73 -6.61 -1.22
N GLY A 20 -6.24 -5.54 -0.66
CA GLY A 20 -5.39 -4.52 -1.26
C GLY A 20 -4.49 -3.98 -0.16
N GLY A 21 -3.56 -3.07 -0.45
CA GLY A 21 -2.68 -2.50 0.57
C GLY A 21 -3.46 -1.90 1.74
N MET A 22 -4.50 -1.10 1.45
CA MET A 22 -5.36 -0.50 2.48
C MET A 22 -6.16 -1.56 3.26
N GLY A 23 -6.76 -2.55 2.57
CA GLY A 23 -7.54 -3.59 3.23
C GLY A 23 -6.70 -4.44 4.19
N SER A 24 -5.48 -4.80 3.78
CA SER A 24 -4.51 -5.50 4.63
C SER A 24 -4.12 -4.65 5.84
N THR A 25 -3.79 -3.38 5.61
CA THR A 25 -3.44 -2.45 6.69
C THR A 25 -4.55 -2.32 7.73
N VAL A 26 -5.80 -2.10 7.31
CA VAL A 26 -6.94 -1.96 8.24
C VAL A 26 -7.17 -3.24 9.02
N TYR A 27 -7.04 -4.40 8.37
CA TYR A 27 -7.20 -5.70 9.02
C TYR A 27 -6.19 -5.90 10.16
N HIS A 28 -4.89 -5.76 9.86
CA HIS A 28 -3.85 -6.00 10.85
C HIS A 28 -3.79 -4.90 11.93
N LEU A 29 -4.00 -3.63 11.55
CA LEU A 29 -4.08 -2.53 12.52
C LEU A 29 -5.25 -2.73 13.49
N SER A 30 -6.41 -3.20 13.01
CA SER A 30 -7.57 -3.49 13.85
C SER A 30 -7.24 -4.56 14.90
N ALA A 31 -6.54 -5.64 14.51
CA ALA A 31 -6.09 -6.68 15.44
C ALA A 31 -5.15 -6.11 16.51
N ALA A 32 -4.11 -5.40 16.08
CA ALA A 32 -3.12 -4.84 17.00
C ALA A 32 -3.72 -3.80 17.98
N LEU A 33 -4.73 -3.02 17.55
CA LEU A 33 -5.44 -2.11 18.46
C LEU A 33 -6.35 -2.85 19.45
N VAL A 34 -6.93 -3.98 19.07
CA VAL A 34 -7.66 -4.86 20.00
C VAL A 34 -6.73 -5.43 21.05
N GLU A 35 -5.51 -5.83 20.68
CA GLU A 35 -4.48 -6.29 21.62
C GLU A 35 -4.07 -5.21 22.63
N LEU A 36 -4.10 -3.94 22.24
CA LEU A 36 -3.91 -2.80 23.15
C LEU A 36 -5.13 -2.47 24.01
N GLY A 37 -6.23 -3.23 23.88
CA GLY A 37 -7.43 -3.11 24.71
C GLY A 37 -8.49 -2.15 24.14
N HIS A 38 -8.34 -1.64 22.93
CA HIS A 38 -9.36 -0.82 22.26
C HIS A 38 -10.51 -1.68 21.73
N ARG A 39 -11.72 -1.14 21.70
CA ARG A 39 -12.88 -1.71 21.00
C ARG A 39 -12.91 -1.18 19.58
N ILE A 40 -12.89 -2.08 18.59
CA ILE A 40 -12.80 -1.70 17.17
C ILE A 40 -14.09 -2.08 16.44
N THR A 41 -14.69 -1.12 15.76
CA THR A 41 -15.75 -1.36 14.78
C THR A 41 -15.28 -0.91 13.40
N VAL A 42 -15.20 -1.83 12.44
CA VAL A 42 -14.87 -1.54 11.05
C VAL A 42 -16.15 -1.39 10.24
N ILE A 43 -16.36 -0.23 9.60
CA ILE A 43 -17.45 -0.01 8.65
C ILE A 43 -16.86 -0.11 7.24
N THR A 44 -17.27 -1.12 6.46
CA THR A 44 -16.73 -1.40 5.13
C THR A 44 -17.81 -1.59 4.08
N ARG A 45 -17.41 -1.75 2.81
CA ARG A 45 -18.34 -2.00 1.71
C ARG A 45 -18.88 -3.43 1.72
N ASP A 46 -20.17 -3.62 1.53
CA ASP A 46 -20.79 -4.93 1.33
C ASP A 46 -20.36 -5.56 -0.02
N GLY A 47 -20.61 -6.86 -0.16
CA GLY A 47 -20.46 -7.62 -1.40
C GLY A 47 -19.03 -8.06 -1.74
N GLY A 48 -18.94 -9.13 -2.51
CA GLY A 48 -17.68 -9.84 -2.83
C GLY A 48 -17.44 -11.04 -1.92
N GLY A 49 -18.40 -11.42 -1.11
CA GLY A 49 -18.37 -12.41 -0.04
C GLY A 49 -18.59 -11.73 1.32
N LYS A 50 -18.88 -12.51 2.34
CA LYS A 50 -18.95 -12.01 3.71
C LYS A 50 -17.59 -11.45 4.12
N ALA A 51 -17.56 -10.30 4.80
CA ALA A 51 -16.33 -9.77 5.37
C ALA A 51 -15.64 -10.82 6.26
N LEU A 52 -14.32 -10.86 6.22
CA LEU A 52 -13.56 -11.81 7.01
C LEU A 52 -13.74 -11.48 8.50
N GLU A 53 -14.27 -12.42 9.26
CA GLU A 53 -14.41 -12.28 10.71
C GLU A 53 -13.04 -12.18 11.38
N GLN A 54 -12.93 -11.32 12.36
CA GLN A 54 -11.71 -11.09 13.12
C GLN A 54 -12.05 -11.02 14.60
N GLN A 55 -11.30 -11.73 15.42
CA GLN A 55 -11.55 -11.77 16.86
C GLN A 55 -11.43 -10.37 17.48
N GLY A 56 -12.41 -9.98 18.27
CA GLY A 56 -12.44 -8.69 18.95
C GLY A 56 -12.80 -7.50 18.08
N VAL A 57 -13.00 -7.69 16.76
CA VAL A 57 -13.38 -6.62 15.82
C VAL A 57 -14.83 -6.79 15.41
N ASN A 58 -15.65 -5.76 15.60
CA ASN A 58 -17.00 -5.69 15.08
C ASN A 58 -16.98 -5.19 13.63
N ILE A 59 -17.63 -5.90 12.70
CA ILE A 59 -17.61 -5.56 11.28
C ILE A 59 -19.04 -5.24 10.83
N ARG A 60 -19.20 -4.06 10.23
CA ARG A 60 -20.46 -3.57 9.67
C ARG A 60 -20.29 -3.32 8.17
N GLU A 61 -21.13 -3.94 7.37
CA GLU A 61 -21.08 -3.81 5.92
C GLU A 61 -22.18 -2.85 5.43
N VAL A 62 -21.81 -1.90 4.58
CA VAL A 62 -22.73 -0.89 4.05
C VAL A 62 -22.82 -0.96 2.52
N LYS A 63 -24.00 -0.63 1.99
CA LYS A 63 -24.26 -0.58 0.54
C LYS A 63 -23.41 0.49 -0.14
N TRP A 64 -23.10 0.24 -1.40
CA TRP A 64 -22.33 1.15 -2.25
C TRP A 64 -22.71 0.99 -3.73
N LEU A 65 -22.39 1.99 -4.55
CA LEU A 65 -22.63 1.96 -6.00
C LEU A 65 -21.39 1.43 -6.71
N TYR A 66 -21.52 0.37 -7.49
CA TYR A 66 -20.43 -0.18 -8.30
C TYR A 66 -20.19 0.72 -9.54
N ALA A 67 -19.38 1.76 -9.38
CA ALA A 67 -18.93 2.62 -10.47
C ALA A 67 -17.54 3.19 -10.17
N PRO A 68 -16.61 3.23 -11.15
CA PRO A 68 -15.28 3.77 -10.95
C PRO A 68 -15.33 5.17 -10.33
N MET A 69 -14.49 5.44 -9.33
CA MET A 69 -14.43 6.68 -8.55
C MET A 69 -15.73 7.03 -7.80
N ALA A 70 -16.91 6.93 -8.42
CA ALA A 70 -18.19 7.30 -7.79
C ALA A 70 -18.53 6.44 -6.57
N PHE A 71 -17.96 5.24 -6.46
CA PHE A 71 -18.16 4.37 -5.30
C PHE A 71 -17.73 5.04 -3.99
N THR A 72 -16.68 5.87 -4.00
CA THR A 72 -16.15 6.54 -2.80
C THR A 72 -17.18 7.48 -2.15
N LYS A 73 -17.99 8.18 -2.98
CA LYS A 73 -19.08 9.04 -2.50
C LYS A 73 -20.25 8.21 -1.97
N SER A 74 -20.63 7.17 -2.72
CA SER A 74 -21.76 6.31 -2.32
C SER A 74 -21.44 5.57 -1.04
N TYR A 75 -20.26 4.97 -0.94
CA TYR A 75 -19.78 4.33 0.28
C TYR A 75 -19.72 5.33 1.43
N GLY A 76 -19.07 6.48 1.25
CA GLY A 76 -18.92 7.50 2.29
C GLY A 76 -20.26 7.97 2.85
N LYS A 77 -21.30 8.13 2.00
CA LYS A 77 -22.65 8.50 2.44
C LYS A 77 -23.27 7.44 3.35
N HIS A 78 -23.22 6.17 2.94
CA HIS A 78 -23.80 5.07 3.72
C HIS A 78 -22.99 4.78 4.99
N ALA A 79 -21.67 4.89 4.92
CA ALA A 79 -20.79 4.72 6.08
C ALA A 79 -21.06 5.77 7.16
N LEU A 80 -21.30 7.06 6.80
CA LEU A 80 -21.66 8.09 7.76
C LEU A 80 -23.02 7.80 8.42
N ALA A 81 -24.01 7.34 7.65
CA ALA A 81 -25.31 7.00 8.19
C ALA A 81 -25.24 5.83 9.19
N ASP A 82 -24.47 4.79 8.85
CA ASP A 82 -24.27 3.63 9.73
C ASP A 82 -23.42 3.98 10.95
N LEU A 83 -22.41 4.84 10.81
CA LEU A 83 -21.60 5.38 11.92
C LEU A 83 -22.47 6.11 12.96
N LYS A 84 -23.41 6.97 12.52
CA LYS A 84 -24.34 7.65 13.42
C LYS A 84 -25.27 6.68 14.16
N LYS A 85 -25.73 5.63 13.43
CA LYS A 85 -26.50 4.56 14.03
C LYS A 85 -25.67 3.81 15.07
N LEU A 86 -24.43 3.44 14.74
CA LEU A 86 -23.49 2.80 15.69
C LEU A 86 -23.33 3.67 16.94
N HIS A 87 -23.03 4.96 16.78
CA HIS A 87 -22.80 5.86 17.91
C HIS A 87 -24.03 5.98 18.83
N SER A 88 -25.27 5.92 18.26
CA SER A 88 -26.51 5.92 19.05
C SER A 88 -26.77 4.61 19.80
N GLU A 89 -26.23 3.50 19.30
CA GLU A 89 -26.33 2.17 19.92
C GLU A 89 -25.20 1.91 20.94
N ASP A 90 -24.00 2.33 20.62
CA ASP A 90 -22.77 2.15 21.38
C ASP A 90 -21.82 3.33 21.10
N SER A 91 -21.60 4.18 22.09
CA SER A 91 -20.84 5.43 21.93
C SER A 91 -19.47 5.18 21.31
N VAL A 92 -19.15 5.91 20.26
CA VAL A 92 -17.85 5.95 19.59
C VAL A 92 -17.03 7.11 20.16
N ASP A 93 -15.78 6.85 20.51
CA ASP A 93 -14.86 7.84 21.07
C ASP A 93 -14.02 8.53 20.00
N VAL A 94 -13.63 7.81 18.93
CA VAL A 94 -12.85 8.34 17.80
C VAL A 94 -13.33 7.73 16.50
N VAL A 95 -13.40 8.55 15.44
CA VAL A 95 -13.64 8.10 14.06
C VAL A 95 -12.33 8.11 13.29
N HIS A 96 -11.95 6.97 12.73
CA HIS A 96 -10.73 6.83 11.92
C HIS A 96 -11.08 6.56 10.46
N LEU A 97 -10.81 7.53 9.58
CA LEU A 97 -11.06 7.43 8.13
C LEU A 97 -9.81 7.01 7.36
N HIS A 98 -9.96 6.07 6.43
CA HIS A 98 -8.89 5.65 5.52
C HIS A 98 -9.10 6.28 4.13
N CYS A 99 -8.42 7.39 3.88
CA CYS A 99 -8.49 8.16 2.64
C CYS A 99 -7.48 7.66 1.59
N PRO A 100 -7.74 7.82 0.28
CA PRO A 100 -8.79 8.63 -0.34
C PRO A 100 -10.08 7.88 -0.70
N MET A 101 -10.29 6.66 -0.23
CA MET A 101 -11.43 5.83 -0.64
C MET A 101 -12.79 6.25 -0.02
N ILE A 102 -12.79 7.34 0.76
CA ILE A 102 -13.97 7.98 1.34
C ILE A 102 -14.05 9.41 0.82
N SER A 103 -15.18 9.76 0.19
CA SER A 103 -15.40 11.10 -0.33
C SER A 103 -16.47 11.81 0.48
N TRP A 104 -16.09 12.39 1.62
CA TRP A 104 -16.93 13.26 2.42
C TRP A 104 -16.73 14.73 2.02
N THR A 105 -17.80 15.50 2.11
CA THR A 105 -17.80 16.97 1.99
C THR A 105 -17.42 17.59 3.34
N GLU A 106 -17.03 18.86 3.34
CA GLU A 106 -16.76 19.61 4.58
C GLU A 106 -17.94 19.58 5.54
N SER A 107 -19.18 19.67 5.01
CA SER A 107 -20.39 19.57 5.85
C SER A 107 -20.56 18.18 6.50
N GLN A 108 -20.12 17.10 5.85
CA GLN A 108 -20.16 15.76 6.43
C GLN A 108 -19.09 15.59 7.52
N PHE A 109 -17.90 16.16 7.32
CA PHE A 109 -16.86 16.21 8.37
C PHE A 109 -17.36 16.98 9.58
N LYS A 110 -17.93 18.18 9.37
CA LYS A 110 -18.50 19.00 10.43
C LYS A 110 -19.61 18.25 11.19
N ASP A 111 -20.55 17.65 10.46
CA ASP A 111 -21.64 16.87 11.03
C ASP A 111 -21.15 15.67 11.86
N CYS A 112 -20.11 14.97 11.41
CA CYS A 112 -19.51 13.88 12.17
C CYS A 112 -18.84 14.37 13.46
N LYS A 113 -18.07 15.45 13.40
CA LYS A 113 -17.42 16.03 14.60
C LYS A 113 -18.39 16.55 15.64
N GLU A 114 -19.48 17.19 15.20
CA GLU A 114 -20.49 17.75 16.11
C GLU A 114 -21.41 16.70 16.72
N ASN A 115 -21.67 15.60 16.01
CA ASN A 115 -22.72 14.65 16.39
C ASN A 115 -22.23 13.22 16.64
N VAL A 116 -20.93 12.92 16.48
CA VAL A 116 -20.38 11.60 16.74
C VAL A 116 -19.11 11.70 17.58
N ALA A 117 -17.94 12.01 16.98
CA ALA A 117 -16.65 12.00 17.66
C ALA A 117 -15.58 12.74 16.87
N PRO A 118 -14.41 13.08 17.47
CA PRO A 118 -13.27 13.61 16.75
C PRO A 118 -12.79 12.65 15.67
N ILE A 119 -12.15 13.23 14.63
CA ILE A 119 -11.79 12.52 13.39
C ILE A 119 -10.29 12.46 13.18
N VAL A 120 -9.75 11.25 13.00
CA VAL A 120 -8.44 10.97 12.45
C VAL A 120 -8.58 10.55 10.98
N SER A 121 -7.82 11.14 10.06
CA SER A 121 -7.78 10.70 8.66
C SER A 121 -6.41 10.17 8.29
N SER A 122 -6.32 8.87 7.99
CA SER A 122 -5.13 8.26 7.40
C SER A 122 -5.07 8.53 5.90
N LEU A 123 -3.95 9.10 5.47
CA LEU A 123 -3.67 9.47 4.08
C LEU A 123 -2.79 8.38 3.44
N HIS A 124 -3.36 7.56 2.56
CA HIS A 124 -2.67 6.44 1.90
C HIS A 124 -2.04 6.81 0.54
N GLY A 125 -1.94 8.07 0.24
CA GLY A 125 -1.57 8.67 -1.04
C GLY A 125 -2.71 9.53 -1.59
N SER A 126 -2.46 10.26 -2.68
CA SER A 126 -3.42 11.20 -3.26
C SER A 126 -3.90 10.79 -4.65
N TRP A 127 -5.14 11.15 -5.01
CA TRP A 127 -5.66 10.96 -6.38
C TRP A 127 -4.85 11.74 -7.41
N LEU A 128 -4.34 12.92 -7.06
CA LEU A 128 -3.50 13.71 -7.94
C LEU A 128 -2.14 13.05 -8.16
N GLY A 129 -1.53 12.48 -7.12
CA GLY A 129 -0.30 11.71 -7.22
C GLY A 129 -0.48 10.44 -8.04
N GLU A 130 -1.58 9.69 -7.84
CA GLU A 130 -1.89 8.50 -8.64
C GLU A 130 -2.10 8.86 -10.13
N ARG A 131 -2.78 9.97 -10.42
CA ARG A 131 -2.92 10.51 -11.77
C ARG A 131 -1.56 10.82 -12.42
N ASP A 132 -0.67 11.47 -11.68
CA ASP A 132 0.64 11.85 -12.22
C ASP A 132 1.53 10.62 -12.42
N GLY A 133 1.49 9.62 -11.53
CA GLY A 133 2.13 8.32 -11.75
C GLY A 133 1.59 7.58 -12.98
N LEU A 134 0.29 7.69 -13.28
CA LEU A 134 -0.28 7.15 -14.53
C LEU A 134 0.19 7.92 -15.76
N ARG A 135 0.40 9.23 -15.68
CA ARG A 135 0.98 10.04 -16.78
C ARG A 135 2.42 9.63 -17.07
N THR A 136 3.24 9.50 -16.02
CA THR A 136 4.61 9.00 -16.17
C THR A 136 4.61 7.60 -16.80
N ALA A 137 3.73 6.70 -16.36
CA ALA A 137 3.60 5.38 -16.98
C ALA A 137 3.25 5.45 -18.48
N ALA A 138 2.39 6.39 -18.88
CA ALA A 138 2.04 6.59 -20.28
C ALA A 138 3.24 7.10 -21.12
N GLU A 139 4.01 8.06 -20.59
CA GLU A 139 5.25 8.58 -21.20
C GLU A 139 6.29 7.49 -21.39
N GLN A 140 6.39 6.58 -20.40
CA GLN A 140 7.28 5.42 -20.46
C GLN A 140 6.75 4.26 -21.33
N LYS A 141 5.64 4.48 -22.04
CA LYS A 141 4.99 3.48 -22.89
C LYS A 141 4.61 2.20 -22.12
N GLU A 142 4.38 2.33 -20.82
CA GLU A 142 3.73 1.26 -20.05
C GLU A 142 2.34 1.00 -20.65
N ALA A 143 2.06 -0.26 -20.87
CA ALA A 143 0.92 -0.61 -21.70
C ALA A 143 -0.41 -0.25 -21.05
N ALA A 144 -1.32 0.30 -21.85
CA ALA A 144 -2.77 0.33 -21.62
C ALA A 144 -3.33 1.25 -20.54
N VAL A 145 -2.66 2.35 -20.19
CA VAL A 145 -3.27 3.39 -19.35
C VAL A 145 -4.64 3.79 -19.89
N TRP A 146 -4.74 4.00 -21.20
CA TRP A 146 -5.98 4.37 -21.89
C TRP A 146 -7.01 3.24 -22.06
N ALA A 147 -6.58 1.99 -21.96
CA ALA A 147 -7.45 0.82 -22.13
C ALA A 147 -7.98 0.24 -20.83
N ASN A 148 -7.54 0.77 -19.67
CA ASN A 148 -8.03 0.40 -18.35
C ASN A 148 -9.09 1.41 -17.88
N PRO A 149 -10.38 1.03 -17.74
CA PRO A 149 -11.43 1.94 -17.30
C PRO A 149 -11.17 2.64 -15.97
N ASN A 150 -10.50 1.97 -15.04
CA ASN A 150 -10.17 2.55 -13.74
C ASN A 150 -9.06 3.62 -13.87
N ASP A 151 -8.00 3.32 -14.61
CA ASP A 151 -6.89 4.25 -14.84
C ASP A 151 -7.39 5.47 -15.62
N LEU A 152 -8.24 5.25 -16.63
CA LEU A 152 -8.88 6.34 -17.39
C LEU A 152 -9.78 7.20 -16.49
N ALA A 153 -10.56 6.57 -15.59
CA ALA A 153 -11.40 7.31 -14.65
C ALA A 153 -10.55 8.19 -13.72
N ILE A 154 -9.42 7.70 -13.21
CA ILE A 154 -8.49 8.48 -12.39
C ILE A 154 -7.92 9.65 -13.21
N LEU A 155 -7.41 9.40 -14.43
CA LEU A 155 -6.88 10.45 -15.31
C LEU A 155 -7.86 11.59 -15.55
N LEU A 156 -9.14 11.26 -15.75
CA LEU A 156 -10.19 12.23 -16.08
C LEU A 156 -10.80 12.92 -14.85
N THR A 157 -10.84 12.24 -13.70
CA THR A 157 -11.64 12.72 -12.56
C THR A 157 -10.85 13.00 -11.29
N ALA A 158 -9.56 12.70 -11.21
CA ALA A 158 -8.74 12.93 -10.01
C ALA A 158 -8.82 14.38 -9.52
N GLY A 159 -8.77 15.38 -10.43
CA GLY A 159 -8.92 16.78 -10.08
C GLY A 159 -10.28 17.12 -9.43
N HIS A 160 -11.36 16.41 -9.82
CA HIS A 160 -12.65 16.57 -9.18
C HIS A 160 -12.69 15.92 -7.79
N TYR A 161 -12.00 14.76 -7.61
CA TYR A 161 -11.97 14.06 -6.33
C TYR A 161 -11.00 14.69 -5.33
N ALA A 162 -10.01 15.45 -5.78
CA ALA A 162 -9.09 16.23 -4.95
C ALA A 162 -9.79 17.16 -3.95
N LYS A 163 -11.01 17.62 -4.24
CA LYS A 163 -11.79 18.42 -3.31
C LYS A 163 -12.22 17.66 -2.04
N PHE A 164 -12.39 16.33 -2.13
CA PHE A 164 -12.74 15.51 -0.96
C PHE A 164 -11.50 15.23 -0.10
N GLU A 165 -10.31 15.14 -0.72
CA GLU A 165 -9.05 15.08 0.01
C GLU A 165 -8.80 16.41 0.73
N ARG A 166 -9.07 17.54 0.08
CA ARG A 166 -9.02 18.85 0.75
C ARG A 166 -10.05 18.96 1.90
N ALA A 167 -11.26 18.41 1.71
CA ALA A 167 -12.24 18.34 2.78
C ALA A 167 -11.76 17.49 3.97
N ALA A 168 -11.04 16.40 3.72
CA ALA A 168 -10.41 15.58 4.76
C ALA A 168 -9.31 16.34 5.51
N ILE A 169 -8.45 17.07 4.78
CA ILE A 169 -7.42 17.94 5.37
C ILE A 169 -8.03 18.98 6.31
N ASN A 170 -9.08 19.66 5.86
CA ASN A 170 -9.71 20.76 6.62
C ASN A 170 -10.66 20.26 7.72
N GLY A 171 -11.24 19.09 7.53
CA GLY A 171 -12.29 18.56 8.39
C GLY A 171 -11.82 17.63 9.51
N SER A 172 -10.62 17.06 9.39
CA SER A 172 -10.07 16.16 10.41
C SER A 172 -9.44 16.94 11.58
N ASP A 173 -9.44 16.35 12.76
CA ASP A 173 -8.73 16.88 13.92
C ASP A 173 -7.23 16.62 13.83
N ILE A 174 -6.87 15.44 13.30
CA ILE A 174 -5.50 15.05 12.96
C ILE A 174 -5.52 14.25 11.67
N CYS A 175 -4.61 14.57 10.74
CA CYS A 175 -4.26 13.69 9.62
C CYS A 175 -3.04 12.85 9.97
N VAL A 176 -2.98 11.62 9.45
CA VAL A 176 -1.81 10.75 9.58
C VAL A 176 -1.39 10.31 8.19
N ALA A 177 -0.23 10.76 7.76
CA ALA A 177 0.39 10.30 6.51
C ALA A 177 1.16 9.00 6.75
N ASN A 178 1.14 8.11 5.79
CA ASN A 178 1.85 6.82 5.87
C ASN A 178 3.33 6.91 5.47
N SER A 179 3.82 8.11 5.12
CA SER A 179 5.22 8.41 4.82
C SER A 179 5.46 9.91 4.87
N HIS A 180 6.71 10.33 5.01
CA HIS A 180 7.09 11.74 4.87
C HIS A 180 6.78 12.24 3.46
N ALA A 181 7.09 11.46 2.43
CA ALA A 181 6.77 11.78 1.04
C ALA A 181 5.27 11.99 0.81
N THR A 182 4.39 11.18 1.42
CA THR A 182 2.94 11.43 1.35
C THR A 182 2.55 12.72 2.04
N LYS A 183 3.11 13.03 3.20
CA LYS A 183 2.86 14.30 3.87
C LYS A 183 3.27 15.50 3.00
N GLU A 184 4.45 15.44 2.40
CA GLU A 184 4.96 16.46 1.48
C GLU A 184 4.09 16.59 0.22
N ASP A 185 3.68 15.47 -0.39
CA ASP A 185 2.76 15.44 -1.54
C ASP A 185 1.45 16.18 -1.22
N PHE A 186 0.92 16.00 -0.01
CA PHE A 186 -0.28 16.72 0.44
C PHE A 186 -0.02 18.20 0.73
N LEU A 187 1.12 18.56 1.30
CA LEU A 187 1.52 19.97 1.51
C LEU A 187 1.63 20.71 0.18
N GLU A 188 2.30 20.14 -0.80
CA GLU A 188 2.50 20.76 -2.10
C GLU A 188 1.22 20.90 -2.93
N ARG A 189 0.41 19.83 -2.98
CA ARG A 189 -0.77 19.76 -3.86
C ARG A 189 -2.00 20.46 -3.30
N TYR A 190 -2.16 20.49 -1.99
CA TYR A 190 -3.41 20.94 -1.37
C TYR A 190 -3.26 22.24 -0.60
N SER A 191 -2.03 22.67 -0.29
CA SER A 191 -1.74 23.88 0.50
C SER A 191 -2.63 23.94 1.74
N PRO A 192 -2.48 23.00 2.70
CA PRO A 192 -3.31 22.95 3.89
C PRO A 192 -3.18 24.23 4.73
N PRO A 193 -4.14 24.50 5.63
CA PRO A 193 -4.06 25.65 6.53
C PRO A 193 -2.82 25.56 7.44
N ALA A 194 -2.34 26.71 7.93
CA ALA A 194 -1.10 26.80 8.72
C ALA A 194 -1.13 25.99 10.04
N ASP A 195 -2.34 25.76 10.57
CA ASP A 195 -2.60 24.96 11.78
C ASP A 195 -2.90 23.48 11.48
N TRP A 196 -2.69 23.02 10.25
CA TRP A 196 -2.90 21.63 9.86
C TRP A 196 -2.04 20.68 10.69
N LYS A 197 -2.71 19.79 11.41
CA LYS A 197 -2.05 18.77 12.21
C LYS A 197 -1.89 17.50 11.35
N CYS A 198 -0.66 17.17 10.99
CA CYS A 198 -0.35 15.94 10.27
C CYS A 198 0.89 15.26 10.88
N GLN A 199 0.68 14.07 11.39
CA GLN A 199 1.75 13.18 11.86
C GLN A 199 2.12 12.17 10.77
N VAL A 200 3.28 11.52 10.91
CA VAL A 200 3.69 10.41 10.04
C VAL A 200 3.74 9.14 10.88
N ILE A 201 3.01 8.12 10.43
CA ILE A 201 3.10 6.76 10.96
C ILE A 201 3.21 5.82 9.76
N HIS A 202 4.38 5.23 9.56
CA HIS A 202 4.57 4.23 8.51
C HIS A 202 3.74 2.99 8.81
N TRP A 203 3.12 2.41 7.78
CA TRP A 203 2.38 1.16 7.92
C TRP A 203 3.32 -0.01 8.20
N GLY A 204 2.87 -0.93 9.02
CA GLY A 204 3.55 -2.17 9.32
C GLY A 204 3.32 -3.25 8.28
N VAL A 205 4.02 -4.35 8.48
CA VAL A 205 3.87 -5.60 7.75
C VAL A 205 3.61 -6.75 8.73
N ASP A 206 2.92 -7.78 8.27
CA ASP A 206 2.73 -9.03 9.02
C ASP A 206 4.04 -9.82 9.05
N THR A 207 4.78 -9.69 10.14
CA THR A 207 6.10 -10.32 10.33
C THR A 207 6.01 -11.80 10.71
N GLU A 208 4.81 -12.31 10.99
CA GLU A 208 4.56 -13.74 11.22
C GLU A 208 4.36 -14.47 9.89
N MET A 209 3.62 -13.86 8.95
CA MET A 209 3.45 -14.39 7.61
C MET A 209 4.71 -14.22 6.77
N PHE A 210 5.29 -13.03 6.80
CA PHE A 210 6.50 -12.68 6.05
C PHE A 210 7.72 -12.79 6.97
N HIS A 211 8.42 -13.91 6.88
CA HIS A 211 9.62 -14.20 7.66
C HIS A 211 10.61 -15.05 6.84
N PRO A 212 11.91 -15.03 7.15
CA PRO A 212 12.90 -15.89 6.50
C PRO A 212 12.59 -17.38 6.69
N SER A 213 12.90 -18.21 5.70
CA SER A 213 12.66 -19.67 5.80
C SER A 213 13.58 -20.40 6.79
N GLY A 214 14.76 -19.86 6.99
CA GLY A 214 15.85 -20.59 7.68
C GLY A 214 16.53 -21.67 6.83
N GLU A 215 15.98 -22.02 5.66
CA GLU A 215 16.55 -22.98 4.73
C GLU A 215 17.50 -22.31 3.72
N PRO A 216 18.59 -22.96 3.30
CA PRO A 216 19.44 -22.45 2.24
C PRO A 216 18.67 -22.30 0.93
N LYS A 217 18.89 -21.19 0.22
CA LYS A 217 18.32 -20.99 -1.12
C LYS A 217 19.08 -21.82 -2.16
N ASP A 218 18.38 -22.21 -3.24
CA ASP A 218 19.04 -22.75 -4.43
C ASP A 218 19.93 -21.68 -5.05
N THR A 219 21.19 -21.98 -5.23
CA THR A 219 22.19 -21.03 -5.73
C THR A 219 22.49 -21.18 -7.23
N GLU A 220 21.88 -22.15 -7.92
CA GLU A 220 22.14 -22.38 -9.34
C GLU A 220 21.45 -21.34 -10.24
N THR A 221 20.31 -20.80 -9.79
CA THR A 221 19.51 -19.84 -10.55
C THR A 221 19.13 -18.65 -9.69
N ASN A 222 19.46 -17.43 -10.13
CA ASN A 222 19.01 -16.23 -9.45
C ASN A 222 17.52 -15.99 -9.70
N GLN A 223 16.74 -15.89 -8.65
CA GLN A 223 15.29 -15.66 -8.69
C GLN A 223 14.95 -14.20 -8.39
N ILE A 224 14.44 -13.47 -9.37
CA ILE A 224 13.88 -12.12 -9.18
C ILE A 224 12.38 -12.22 -9.04
N LEU A 225 11.82 -11.56 -8.02
CA LEU A 225 10.39 -11.47 -7.79
C LEU A 225 9.91 -10.02 -7.95
N ALA A 226 8.78 -9.83 -8.60
CA ALA A 226 8.05 -8.56 -8.65
C ALA A 226 6.57 -8.80 -8.33
N VAL A 227 6.03 -8.08 -7.35
CA VAL A 227 4.67 -8.31 -6.84
C VAL A 227 3.83 -7.05 -6.92
N GLY A 228 2.54 -7.21 -7.22
CA GLY A 228 1.56 -6.14 -7.14
C GLY A 228 0.53 -6.16 -8.26
N ARG A 229 -0.41 -5.23 -8.24
CA ARG A 229 -1.43 -5.12 -9.30
C ARG A 229 -0.77 -5.00 -10.67
N LEU A 230 -1.22 -5.77 -11.65
CA LEU A 230 -0.75 -5.64 -13.04
C LEU A 230 -1.39 -4.41 -13.69
N ALA A 231 -0.96 -3.23 -13.23
CA ALA A 231 -1.40 -1.90 -13.65
C ALA A 231 -0.22 -1.09 -14.20
N ALA A 232 -0.48 -0.14 -15.09
CA ALA A 232 0.55 0.61 -15.81
C ALA A 232 1.55 1.29 -14.85
N ARG A 233 1.05 1.96 -13.80
CA ARG A 233 1.89 2.68 -12.84
C ARG A 233 2.86 1.81 -12.03
N LYS A 234 2.73 0.47 -12.10
CA LYS A 234 3.64 -0.46 -11.41
C LYS A 234 4.93 -0.78 -12.20
N GLY A 235 5.09 -0.25 -13.41
CA GLY A 235 6.36 -0.26 -14.12
C GLY A 235 6.84 -1.62 -14.65
N TYR A 236 5.95 -2.61 -14.75
CA TYR A 236 6.37 -3.96 -15.19
C TYR A 236 6.89 -4.03 -16.63
N GLY A 237 6.44 -3.13 -17.50
CA GLY A 237 6.95 -3.04 -18.86
C GLY A 237 8.40 -2.53 -18.89
N SER A 238 8.73 -1.56 -18.04
CA SER A 238 10.11 -1.09 -17.82
C SER A 238 10.97 -2.21 -17.21
N LEU A 239 10.43 -2.94 -16.22
CA LEU A 239 11.13 -4.08 -15.63
C LEU A 239 11.47 -5.16 -16.68
N LEU A 240 10.55 -5.50 -17.58
CA LEU A 240 10.84 -6.47 -18.63
C LEU A 240 11.96 -6.00 -19.57
N ARG A 241 12.06 -4.69 -19.86
CA ARG A 241 13.17 -4.12 -20.66
C ARG A 241 14.49 -4.23 -19.90
N ALA A 242 14.54 -3.82 -18.64
CA ALA A 242 15.73 -3.95 -17.79
C ALA A 242 16.14 -5.43 -17.60
N PHE A 243 15.17 -6.32 -17.40
CA PHE A 243 15.43 -7.74 -17.26
C PHE A 243 16.03 -8.38 -18.54
N ALA A 244 15.67 -7.89 -19.73
CA ALA A 244 16.28 -8.34 -20.97
C ALA A 244 17.80 -8.04 -21.00
N GLU A 245 18.23 -6.89 -20.47
CA GLU A 245 19.65 -6.55 -20.31
C GLU A 245 20.32 -7.39 -19.21
N VAL A 246 19.64 -7.57 -18.08
CA VAL A 246 20.11 -8.46 -17.00
C VAL A 246 20.35 -9.86 -17.52
N LYS A 247 19.41 -10.40 -18.29
CA LYS A 247 19.51 -11.77 -18.85
C LYS A 247 20.70 -11.97 -19.80
N GLN A 248 21.11 -10.93 -20.52
CA GLN A 248 22.32 -11.00 -21.38
C GLN A 248 23.61 -11.11 -20.55
N ARG A 249 23.66 -10.47 -19.38
CA ARG A 249 24.85 -10.42 -18.50
C ARG A 249 24.85 -11.46 -17.39
N SER A 250 23.66 -11.94 -17.00
CA SER A 250 23.45 -13.00 -16.02
C SER A 250 22.45 -14.04 -16.58
N PRO A 251 22.91 -14.99 -17.43
CA PRO A 251 22.04 -15.94 -18.14
C PRO A 251 21.20 -16.85 -17.22
N ASN A 252 21.66 -17.12 -16.01
CA ASN A 252 20.98 -17.99 -15.04
C ASN A 252 20.01 -17.21 -14.13
N THR A 253 19.41 -16.12 -14.62
CA THR A 253 18.45 -15.33 -13.87
C THR A 253 17.04 -15.56 -14.38
N GLU A 254 16.07 -15.73 -13.48
CA GLU A 254 14.65 -15.87 -13.80
C GLU A 254 13.84 -14.75 -13.13
N LEU A 255 12.73 -14.37 -13.76
CA LEU A 255 11.83 -13.34 -13.27
C LEU A 255 10.42 -13.91 -13.07
N LEU A 256 9.92 -13.84 -11.84
CA LEU A 256 8.53 -14.08 -11.51
C LEU A 256 7.80 -12.77 -11.26
N ILE A 257 6.73 -12.51 -11.99
CA ILE A 257 5.80 -11.41 -11.75
C ILE A 257 4.49 -11.96 -11.20
N VAL A 258 4.11 -11.58 -9.98
CA VAL A 258 2.87 -12.05 -9.32
C VAL A 258 1.90 -10.89 -9.16
N GLY A 259 0.69 -11.05 -9.72
CA GLY A 259 -0.35 -10.05 -9.50
C GLY A 259 -1.57 -10.17 -10.38
N ARG A 260 -2.67 -9.58 -9.94
CA ARG A 260 -3.92 -9.50 -10.69
C ARG A 260 -4.00 -8.18 -11.45
N GLY A 261 -4.56 -8.22 -12.66
CA GLY A 261 -4.76 -7.03 -13.47
C GLY A 261 -4.87 -7.33 -14.96
N ASN A 262 -5.20 -6.32 -15.73
CA ASN A 262 -5.49 -6.46 -17.16
C ASN A 262 -4.22 -6.47 -18.05
N LEU A 263 -3.04 -6.21 -17.49
CA LEU A 263 -1.80 -6.14 -18.27
C LEU A 263 -1.16 -7.49 -18.59
N LYS A 264 -1.56 -8.59 -17.95
CA LYS A 264 -0.91 -9.91 -18.10
C LYS A 264 -0.63 -10.28 -19.56
N LYS A 265 -1.67 -10.23 -20.43
CA LYS A 265 -1.51 -10.59 -21.85
C LYS A 265 -0.50 -9.71 -22.58
N ARG A 266 -0.44 -8.43 -22.24
CA ARG A 266 0.53 -7.49 -22.85
C ARG A 266 1.95 -7.73 -22.38
N LEU A 267 2.14 -7.98 -21.09
CA LEU A 267 3.44 -8.29 -20.52
C LEU A 267 4.00 -9.60 -21.12
N ILE A 268 3.17 -10.64 -21.29
CA ILE A 268 3.55 -11.87 -21.98
C ILE A 268 3.98 -11.58 -23.42
N LYS A 269 3.22 -10.75 -24.16
CA LYS A 269 3.57 -10.36 -25.54
C LYS A 269 4.89 -9.57 -25.57
N GLN A 270 5.11 -8.69 -24.60
CA GLN A 270 6.34 -7.90 -24.49
C GLN A 270 7.55 -8.80 -24.18
N ALA A 271 7.43 -9.73 -23.23
CA ALA A 271 8.48 -10.71 -22.92
C ALA A 271 8.85 -11.53 -24.16
N LYS A 272 7.86 -11.93 -24.98
CA LYS A 272 8.09 -12.62 -26.25
C LYS A 272 8.85 -11.73 -27.24
N HIS A 273 8.48 -10.47 -27.37
CA HIS A 273 9.15 -9.51 -28.28
C HIS A 273 10.60 -9.26 -27.87
N LEU A 274 10.88 -9.23 -26.56
CA LEU A 274 12.22 -9.06 -26.00
C LEU A 274 13.06 -10.35 -26.01
N GLY A 275 12.50 -11.50 -26.43
CA GLY A 275 13.21 -12.76 -26.47
C GLY A 275 13.47 -13.42 -25.11
N ILE A 276 12.76 -13.02 -24.06
CA ILE A 276 12.98 -13.48 -22.68
C ILE A 276 11.85 -14.37 -22.13
N SER A 277 10.94 -14.83 -22.98
CA SER A 277 9.74 -15.58 -22.53
C SER A 277 10.05 -16.87 -21.77
N SER A 278 11.17 -17.52 -22.03
CA SER A 278 11.59 -18.75 -21.33
C SER A 278 12.05 -18.49 -19.89
N SER A 279 12.39 -17.25 -19.56
CA SER A 279 12.93 -16.83 -18.26
C SER A 279 11.99 -15.90 -17.49
N VAL A 280 10.76 -15.71 -18.00
CA VAL A 280 9.75 -14.85 -17.35
C VAL A 280 8.47 -15.64 -17.10
N ARG A 281 8.08 -15.76 -15.85
CA ARG A 281 6.78 -16.31 -15.43
C ARG A 281 5.89 -15.18 -14.93
N ILE A 282 4.62 -15.13 -15.37
CA ILE A 282 3.63 -14.15 -14.91
C ILE A 282 2.45 -14.89 -14.33
N ASP A 283 2.27 -14.79 -13.03
CA ASP A 283 1.17 -15.40 -12.31
C ASP A 283 0.06 -14.37 -11.98
N SER A 284 -1.20 -14.79 -12.12
CA SER A 284 -2.36 -13.91 -11.93
C SER A 284 -2.81 -13.77 -10.48
N GLY A 285 -1.94 -14.07 -9.56
CA GLY A 285 -2.16 -14.06 -8.13
C GLY A 285 -2.24 -15.47 -7.57
N MET A 286 -1.73 -15.61 -6.38
CA MET A 286 -1.67 -16.84 -5.61
C MET A 286 -2.17 -16.59 -4.18
N PRO A 287 -2.46 -17.64 -3.40
CA PRO A 287 -2.74 -17.50 -1.97
C PRO A 287 -1.58 -16.81 -1.23
N PHE A 288 -1.88 -16.13 -0.13
CA PHE A 288 -0.88 -15.34 0.61
C PHE A 288 0.26 -16.19 1.18
N ASP A 289 -0.02 -17.41 1.64
CA ASP A 289 0.99 -18.37 2.10
C ASP A 289 1.99 -18.71 0.98
N LYS A 290 1.48 -18.95 -0.24
CA LYS A 290 2.33 -19.20 -1.41
C LYS A 290 3.11 -17.96 -1.85
N LEU A 291 2.49 -16.79 -1.76
CA LEU A 291 3.19 -15.54 -2.03
C LEU A 291 4.33 -15.30 -1.02
N ALA A 292 4.11 -15.58 0.26
CA ALA A 292 5.14 -15.51 1.28
C ALA A 292 6.29 -16.51 1.02
N GLU A 293 6.01 -17.72 0.50
CA GLU A 293 7.02 -18.66 0.03
C GLU A 293 7.84 -18.07 -1.14
N GLU A 294 7.20 -17.43 -2.13
CA GLU A 294 7.93 -16.83 -3.26
C GLU A 294 8.82 -15.66 -2.80
N PHE A 295 8.38 -14.86 -1.81
CA PHE A 295 9.25 -13.85 -1.20
C PHE A 295 10.48 -14.48 -0.55
N ARG A 296 10.31 -15.56 0.24
CA ARG A 296 11.43 -16.28 0.88
C ARG A 296 12.40 -16.90 -0.11
N ASN A 297 11.89 -17.41 -1.23
CA ASN A 297 12.69 -18.10 -2.24
C ASN A 297 13.41 -17.13 -3.19
N ALA A 298 12.92 -15.91 -3.35
CA ALA A 298 13.55 -14.92 -4.23
C ALA A 298 14.90 -14.44 -3.67
N ASP A 299 15.88 -14.21 -4.55
CA ASP A 299 17.15 -13.59 -4.20
C ASP A 299 17.04 -12.08 -4.15
N LEU A 300 16.10 -11.52 -4.94
CA LEU A 300 15.88 -10.09 -5.06
C LEU A 300 14.43 -9.81 -5.39
N VAL A 301 13.84 -8.81 -4.72
CA VAL A 301 12.58 -8.20 -5.12
C VAL A 301 12.86 -6.91 -5.89
N VAL A 302 12.22 -6.74 -7.06
CA VAL A 302 12.30 -5.50 -7.84
C VAL A 302 10.95 -4.80 -7.83
N TYR A 303 10.92 -3.54 -7.39
CA TYR A 303 9.69 -2.75 -7.24
C TYR A 303 9.77 -1.42 -8.00
N PRO A 304 9.42 -1.40 -9.31
CA PRO A 304 9.65 -0.27 -10.21
C PRO A 304 8.44 0.68 -10.32
N SER A 305 7.72 0.91 -9.23
CA SER A 305 6.48 1.67 -9.24
C SER A 305 6.69 3.17 -9.46
N TYR A 306 5.88 3.81 -10.30
CA TYR A 306 5.94 5.25 -10.59
C TYR A 306 5.25 6.12 -9.54
N TYR A 307 4.42 5.57 -8.68
CA TYR A 307 3.77 6.26 -7.57
C TYR A 307 3.32 5.30 -6.49
N GLU A 308 3.64 5.61 -5.25
CA GLU A 308 3.21 4.91 -4.04
C GLU A 308 2.88 5.92 -2.93
N GLY A 309 1.99 5.54 -2.01
CA GLY A 309 1.85 6.24 -0.74
C GLY A 309 2.92 5.82 0.27
N GLN A 310 3.19 4.51 0.37
CA GLN A 310 4.32 3.95 1.12
C GLN A 310 4.99 2.82 0.33
N GLY A 311 4.24 1.77 -0.05
CA GLY A 311 4.77 0.57 -0.70
C GLY A 311 5.01 -0.57 0.30
N LEU A 312 3.98 -1.41 0.51
CA LEU A 312 4.09 -2.55 1.43
C LEU A 312 4.98 -3.67 0.89
N ILE A 313 5.05 -3.84 -0.43
CA ILE A 313 5.84 -4.91 -1.07
C ILE A 313 7.32 -4.88 -0.67
N PRO A 314 8.04 -3.74 -0.67
CA PRO A 314 9.38 -3.67 -0.11
C PRO A 314 9.49 -4.15 1.34
N LEU A 315 8.51 -3.82 2.18
CA LEU A 315 8.48 -4.27 3.58
C LEU A 315 8.22 -5.78 3.69
N GLU A 316 7.30 -6.34 2.89
CA GLU A 316 7.04 -7.78 2.82
C GLU A 316 8.29 -8.56 2.37
N ALA A 317 9.04 -8.03 1.40
CA ALA A 317 10.30 -8.59 0.93
C ALA A 317 11.36 -8.57 2.04
N MET A 318 11.63 -7.42 2.64
CA MET A 318 12.61 -7.29 3.73
C MET A 318 12.23 -8.12 4.95
N ALA A 319 10.93 -8.16 5.30
CA ALA A 319 10.40 -9.03 6.35
C ALA A 319 10.71 -10.51 6.09
N SER A 320 10.65 -10.94 4.83
CA SER A 320 10.97 -12.30 4.39
C SER A 320 12.48 -12.56 4.24
N GLY A 321 13.34 -11.58 4.55
CA GLY A 321 14.79 -11.67 4.38
C GLY A 321 15.21 -11.58 2.92
N THR A 322 14.49 -10.85 2.08
CA THR A 322 14.82 -10.69 0.66
C THR A 322 15.14 -9.22 0.37
N PRO A 323 16.36 -8.91 -0.10
CA PRO A 323 16.78 -7.57 -0.49
C PRO A 323 15.90 -6.98 -1.59
N VAL A 324 15.85 -5.64 -1.67
CA VAL A 324 14.95 -4.93 -2.58
C VAL A 324 15.72 -3.98 -3.48
N ALA A 325 15.44 -4.02 -4.80
CA ALA A 325 15.79 -2.95 -5.72
C ALA A 325 14.53 -2.14 -6.04
N THR A 326 14.54 -0.84 -5.79
CA THR A 326 13.37 0.01 -6.01
C THR A 326 13.74 1.40 -6.53
N VAL A 327 12.75 2.18 -6.97
CA VAL A 327 13.00 3.53 -7.49
C VAL A 327 13.43 4.49 -6.38
N ASP A 328 14.35 5.38 -6.68
CA ASP A 328 14.72 6.52 -5.85
C ASP A 328 13.68 7.63 -6.01
N HIS A 329 12.47 7.40 -5.51
CA HIS A 329 11.37 8.35 -5.61
C HIS A 329 10.26 8.09 -4.58
N GLY A 330 9.61 9.18 -4.15
CA GLY A 330 8.50 9.13 -3.21
C GLY A 330 8.91 8.50 -1.87
N PRO A 331 8.07 7.62 -1.29
CA PRO A 331 8.31 7.03 0.03
C PRO A 331 9.35 5.90 0.03
N LEU A 332 9.77 5.40 -1.13
CA LEU A 332 10.58 4.19 -1.21
C LEU A 332 11.98 4.36 -0.59
N PRO A 333 12.66 5.52 -0.74
CA PRO A 333 13.91 5.80 -0.03
C PRO A 333 13.78 5.91 1.50
N GLU A 334 12.57 6.08 2.04
CA GLU A 334 12.34 6.06 3.49
C GLU A 334 12.48 4.65 4.09
N MET A 335 12.33 3.62 3.25
CA MET A 335 12.38 2.21 3.66
C MET A 335 13.62 1.49 3.17
N VAL A 336 14.09 1.81 1.97
CA VAL A 336 15.18 1.11 1.27
C VAL A 336 16.33 2.08 1.03
N ASP A 337 17.55 1.64 1.40
CA ASP A 337 18.82 2.26 1.10
C ASP A 337 19.88 1.19 0.77
N ASP A 338 21.12 1.56 0.58
CA ASP A 338 22.23 0.65 0.23
C ASP A 338 22.50 -0.43 1.27
N SER A 339 22.03 -0.27 2.52
CA SER A 339 22.25 -1.26 3.58
C SER A 339 21.27 -2.43 3.49
N VAL A 340 20.10 -2.26 2.85
CA VAL A 340 19.04 -3.27 2.74
C VAL A 340 18.69 -3.63 1.29
N GLY A 341 19.19 -2.85 0.32
CA GLY A 341 18.86 -3.05 -1.09
C GLY A 341 19.65 -2.15 -2.02
N ALA A 342 18.99 -1.64 -3.06
CA ALA A 342 19.52 -0.62 -3.94
C ALA A 342 18.41 0.28 -4.48
N LEU A 343 18.74 1.54 -4.71
CA LEU A 343 17.87 2.50 -5.38
C LEU A 343 18.31 2.69 -6.85
N PHE A 344 17.35 2.88 -7.74
CA PHE A 344 17.59 3.21 -9.13
C PHE A 344 16.73 4.39 -9.58
N THR A 345 17.21 5.12 -10.58
CA THR A 345 16.50 6.28 -11.14
C THR A 345 15.18 5.84 -11.78
N MET A 346 14.08 6.50 -11.42
CA MET A 346 12.76 6.21 -11.96
C MET A 346 12.75 6.35 -13.49
N ALA A 347 12.14 5.38 -14.16
CA ALA A 347 12.02 5.33 -15.62
C ALA A 347 13.34 5.16 -16.40
N ASP A 348 14.44 4.89 -15.73
CA ASP A 348 15.75 4.63 -16.31
C ASP A 348 16.04 3.12 -16.34
N ILE A 349 16.08 2.54 -17.54
CA ILE A 349 16.26 1.11 -17.76
C ILE A 349 17.69 0.68 -17.39
N ASP A 350 18.69 1.47 -17.80
CA ASP A 350 20.12 1.19 -17.55
C ASP A 350 20.42 1.26 -16.06
N SER A 351 19.85 2.26 -15.35
CA SER A 351 19.95 2.40 -13.89
C SER A 351 19.32 1.19 -13.18
N MET A 352 18.13 0.76 -13.61
CA MET A 352 17.44 -0.41 -13.02
C MET A 352 18.21 -1.71 -13.28
N SER A 353 18.67 -1.95 -14.52
CA SER A 353 19.44 -3.14 -14.85
C SER A 353 20.77 -3.19 -14.11
N SER A 354 21.43 -2.05 -13.96
CA SER A 354 22.70 -1.93 -13.20
C SER A 354 22.50 -2.20 -11.72
N ALA A 355 21.45 -1.67 -11.09
CA ALA A 355 21.13 -1.95 -9.69
C ALA A 355 20.87 -3.44 -9.45
N ILE A 356 20.07 -4.08 -10.31
CA ILE A 356 19.78 -5.52 -10.22
C ILE A 356 21.09 -6.34 -10.35
N LEU A 357 21.90 -6.08 -11.35
CA LEU A 357 23.17 -6.80 -11.59
C LEU A 357 24.18 -6.59 -10.45
N SER A 358 24.27 -5.37 -9.91
CA SER A 358 25.14 -5.07 -8.77
C SER A 358 24.79 -5.90 -7.54
N LEU A 359 23.49 -6.05 -7.24
CA LEU A 359 23.04 -6.87 -6.12
C LEU A 359 23.29 -8.37 -6.39
N LEU A 360 22.88 -8.89 -7.53
CA LEU A 360 23.01 -10.32 -7.86
C LEU A 360 24.47 -10.78 -8.01
N SER A 361 25.40 -9.90 -8.35
CA SER A 361 26.83 -10.23 -8.47
C SER A 361 27.56 -10.30 -7.12
N ASN A 362 26.91 -10.00 -6.00
CA ASN A 362 27.52 -10.00 -4.66
C ASN A 362 26.67 -10.82 -3.66
N PRO A 363 26.77 -12.15 -3.66
CA PRO A 363 25.97 -13.01 -2.77
C PRO A 363 26.18 -12.73 -1.28
N GLU A 364 27.41 -12.47 -0.83
CA GLU A 364 27.68 -12.11 0.57
C GLU A 364 27.03 -10.78 0.95
N GLY A 365 27.04 -9.81 0.03
CA GLY A 365 26.33 -8.54 0.19
C GLY A 365 24.81 -8.71 0.22
N LEU A 366 24.24 -9.66 -0.54
CA LEU A 366 22.81 -9.98 -0.47
C LEU A 366 22.43 -10.56 0.89
N GLU A 367 23.24 -11.48 1.44
CA GLU A 367 22.98 -12.06 2.78
C GLU A 367 23.05 -10.98 3.88
N THR A 368 24.01 -10.07 3.80
CA THR A 368 24.14 -8.94 4.73
C THR A 368 22.88 -8.04 4.67
N ARG A 369 22.46 -7.69 3.45
CA ARG A 369 21.24 -6.86 3.22
C ARG A 369 19.96 -7.57 3.66
N SER A 370 19.88 -8.88 3.49
CA SER A 370 18.78 -9.72 3.95
C SER A 370 18.57 -9.58 5.47
N LYS A 371 19.63 -9.73 6.24
CA LYS A 371 19.60 -9.60 7.71
C LYS A 371 19.23 -8.18 8.12
N ALA A 372 19.91 -7.18 7.56
CA ALA A 372 19.65 -5.76 7.85
C ALA A 372 18.22 -5.34 7.48
N GLY A 373 17.68 -5.84 6.36
CA GLY A 373 16.31 -5.58 5.95
C GLY A 373 15.27 -6.13 6.94
N ARG A 374 15.47 -7.36 7.39
CA ARG A 374 14.62 -7.98 8.42
C ARG A 374 14.67 -7.21 9.74
N GLU A 375 15.85 -6.86 10.22
CA GLU A 375 16.03 -6.06 11.45
C GLU A 375 15.33 -4.71 11.32
N ARG A 376 15.53 -3.99 10.21
CA ARG A 376 14.86 -2.70 9.94
C ARG A 376 13.34 -2.81 10.04
N VAL A 377 12.75 -3.89 9.49
CA VAL A 377 11.30 -4.11 9.56
C VAL A 377 10.85 -4.35 10.99
N LEU A 378 11.53 -5.20 11.73
CA LEU A 378 11.19 -5.50 13.13
C LEU A 378 11.30 -4.27 14.03
N ASP A 379 12.27 -3.40 13.76
CA ASP A 379 12.52 -2.21 14.56
C ASP A 379 11.57 -1.05 14.24
N ASN A 380 11.01 -0.96 13.01
CA ASN A 380 10.34 0.26 12.59
C ASN A 380 8.99 0.06 11.87
N PHE A 381 8.66 -1.17 11.42
CA PHE A 381 7.53 -1.38 10.50
C PHE A 381 6.65 -2.58 10.92
N THR A 382 6.32 -2.67 12.21
CA THR A 382 5.37 -3.67 12.71
C THR A 382 3.99 -3.06 12.96
N PHE A 383 2.94 -3.87 12.89
CA PHE A 383 1.59 -3.41 13.22
C PHE A 383 1.42 -3.08 14.71
N GLY A 384 2.23 -3.68 15.60
CA GLY A 384 2.26 -3.29 17.02
C GLY A 384 2.68 -1.83 17.20
N GLN A 385 3.80 -1.43 16.57
CA GLN A 385 4.27 -0.03 16.59
C GLN A 385 3.26 0.94 15.96
N ASN A 386 2.58 0.53 14.88
CA ASN A 386 1.49 1.34 14.31
C ASN A 386 0.35 1.54 15.30
N ALA A 387 -0.10 0.47 15.93
CA ALA A 387 -1.19 0.53 16.91
C ALA A 387 -0.84 1.43 18.09
N GLU A 388 0.38 1.35 18.61
CA GLU A 388 0.89 2.24 19.66
C GLU A 388 0.86 3.71 19.23
N GLY A 389 1.35 4.01 18.02
CA GLY A 389 1.32 5.36 17.47
C GLY A 389 -0.10 5.91 17.32
N PHE A 390 -1.02 5.11 16.78
CA PHE A 390 -2.42 5.50 16.65
C PHE A 390 -3.12 5.62 18.01
N SER A 391 -2.86 4.71 18.96
CA SER A 391 -3.41 4.78 20.31
C SER A 391 -3.05 6.09 21.03
N GLN A 392 -1.79 6.55 20.85
CA GLN A 392 -1.36 7.85 21.37
C GLN A 392 -2.14 9.00 20.74
N ILE A 393 -2.36 8.97 19.41
CA ILE A 393 -3.17 9.98 18.71
C ILE A 393 -4.62 9.98 19.23
N TYR A 394 -5.23 8.81 19.39
CA TYR A 394 -6.61 8.71 19.89
C TYR A 394 -6.73 9.27 21.32
N SER A 395 -5.79 8.92 22.18
CA SER A 395 -5.76 9.44 23.55
C SER A 395 -5.59 10.97 23.61
N GLN A 396 -4.83 11.57 22.68
CA GLN A 396 -4.70 13.04 22.58
C GLN A 396 -6.00 13.73 22.18
N LEU A 397 -6.92 13.04 21.50
CA LEU A 397 -8.19 13.61 21.03
C LEU A 397 -9.33 13.45 22.04
N THR A 398 -9.19 12.53 22.98
CA THR A 398 -10.25 12.20 23.97
C THR A 398 -9.97 12.76 25.36
N ASN A 399 -8.77 13.28 25.63
CA ASN A 399 -8.38 14.01 26.83
C ASN A 399 -8.55 15.53 26.65
#